data_121f173cf40393ef1863ddbfe03ace0e
#
_entry.id   121f173cf40393ef1863ddbfe03ace0e
#
_cell.length_a   1.000
_cell.length_b   1.000
_cell.length_c   1.000
_cell.angle_alpha   90.00
_cell.angle_beta   90.00
_cell.angle_gamma   90.00
#
_symmetry.space_group_name_H-M   'P 1'
#
loop_
_entity.id
_entity.type
_entity.pdbx_description
1 polymer ?
#
loop_
_entity_poly.entity_id
_entity_poly.type
_entity_poly.pdbx_seq_one_letter_code
_entity_poly.pdbx_strand_id
1 'polypeptide(L)'
;MLFGLDGVEIGLVIVFLTLFAGILSGFPVAFAISGSAVISFAIIAALDSSGMLIHMAVDTDSAAFQELIDQGVRPDVISHFRYPELPRLAESLFPQGWEYALDRNIGFLVNRMNERVLAGQSIETLLAVLMFVMMGIVLERSKIADELLTTMAKVFGPLPGGLAVSIVIVGAFLAASTGIVGATVVTMGLLALPTMLKNGYSPELSTGVIAASGTLGQIIPPSIVIVLLGTLAGDLYSAAQEDRAKLAGCNDALTYLGEAAVLSVGTLFQAALLPGILLAFLYAAYAF
;
A
#
# COMPACT_ATOMS: atom_id res chain seq x y z
N MET A 1 8.83 9.24 -28.90
CA MET A 1 8.85 8.04 -28.04
C MET A 1 10.28 7.67 -27.74
N LEU A 2 10.68 7.73 -26.50
CA LEU A 2 12.03 7.37 -26.06
C LEU A 2 12.03 5.86 -25.76
N PHE A 3 12.93 5.08 -26.36
CA PHE A 3 12.98 3.60 -26.24
C PHE A 3 11.69 2.84 -26.60
N GLY A 4 10.80 3.43 -27.40
CA GLY A 4 9.52 2.81 -27.77
C GLY A 4 8.43 2.88 -26.68
N LEU A 5 8.71 3.53 -25.56
CA LEU A 5 7.78 3.74 -24.44
C LEU A 5 7.04 5.06 -24.60
N ASP A 6 5.81 5.10 -24.07
CA ASP A 6 5.02 6.31 -23.97
C ASP A 6 5.55 7.26 -22.87
N GLY A 7 5.32 8.56 -23.02
CA GLY A 7 5.76 9.57 -22.05
C GLY A 7 5.29 9.30 -20.62
N VAL A 8 4.07 8.75 -20.45
CA VAL A 8 3.55 8.32 -19.15
C VAL A 8 4.32 7.14 -18.56
N GLU A 9 4.67 6.14 -19.38
CA GLU A 9 5.44 4.98 -18.95
C GLU A 9 6.85 5.37 -18.50
N ILE A 10 7.49 6.27 -19.26
CA ILE A 10 8.80 6.83 -18.88
C ILE A 10 8.69 7.60 -17.58
N GLY A 11 7.64 8.42 -17.41
CA GLY A 11 7.36 9.13 -16.17
C GLY A 11 7.25 8.18 -14.96
N LEU A 12 6.52 7.08 -15.11
CA LEU A 12 6.42 6.05 -14.07
C LEU A 12 7.77 5.43 -13.73
N VAL A 13 8.58 5.08 -14.73
CA VAL A 13 9.93 4.54 -14.51
C VAL A 13 10.78 5.54 -13.72
N ILE A 14 10.74 6.83 -14.07
CA ILE A 14 11.48 7.88 -13.35
C ILE A 14 11.02 7.98 -11.89
N VAL A 15 9.70 7.96 -11.64
CA VAL A 15 9.14 7.98 -10.27
C VAL A 15 9.62 6.77 -9.47
N PHE A 16 9.55 5.57 -10.03
CA PHE A 16 10.02 4.37 -9.34
C PHE A 16 11.53 4.40 -9.06
N LEU A 17 12.35 4.79 -10.04
CA LEU A 17 13.79 4.84 -9.86
C LEU A 17 14.20 5.87 -8.81
N THR A 18 13.61 7.07 -8.81
CA THR A 18 13.88 8.10 -7.80
C THR A 18 13.42 7.68 -6.41
N LEU A 19 12.28 7.00 -6.31
CA LEU A 19 11.76 6.47 -5.06
C LEU A 19 12.69 5.40 -4.48
N PHE A 20 13.09 4.41 -5.28
CA PHE A 20 14.02 3.36 -4.85
C PHE A 20 15.40 3.95 -4.47
N ALA A 21 15.93 4.86 -5.29
CA ALA A 21 17.18 5.54 -4.98
C ALA A 21 17.07 6.32 -3.65
N GLY A 22 15.96 7.02 -3.40
CA GLY A 22 15.69 7.71 -2.16
C GLY A 22 15.65 6.78 -0.95
N ILE A 23 14.95 5.65 -1.05
CA ILE A 23 14.86 4.66 0.04
C ILE A 23 16.23 4.01 0.31
N LEU A 24 16.95 3.62 -0.75
CA LEU A 24 18.27 2.97 -0.63
C LEU A 24 19.37 3.91 -0.15
N SER A 25 19.20 5.23 -0.26
CA SER A 25 20.16 6.24 0.23
C SER A 25 20.25 6.34 1.74
N GLY A 26 19.36 5.64 2.49
CA GLY A 26 19.35 5.62 3.96
C GLY A 26 18.67 6.82 4.61
N PHE A 27 18.05 7.72 3.84
CA PHE A 27 17.22 8.78 4.41
C PHE A 27 15.96 8.22 5.08
N PRO A 28 15.42 8.89 6.12
CA PRO A 28 14.13 8.51 6.68
C PRO A 28 13.07 8.42 5.58
N VAL A 29 12.29 7.33 5.57
CA VAL A 29 11.38 6.97 4.48
C VAL A 29 10.41 8.10 4.11
N ALA A 30 9.92 8.86 5.09
CA ALA A 30 9.05 9.99 4.85
C ALA A 30 9.69 11.07 3.96
N PHE A 31 10.97 11.39 4.22
CA PHE A 31 11.74 12.36 3.40
C PHE A 31 12.11 11.76 2.05
N ALA A 32 12.42 10.45 1.99
CA ALA A 32 12.72 9.76 0.75
C ALA A 32 11.52 9.79 -0.21
N ILE A 33 10.32 9.50 0.28
CA ILE A 33 9.09 9.55 -0.53
C ILE A 33 8.78 10.97 -0.99
N SER A 34 8.79 11.96 -0.08
CA SER A 34 8.48 13.35 -0.43
C SER A 34 9.53 13.93 -1.38
N GLY A 35 10.80 13.68 -1.10
CA GLY A 35 11.91 14.15 -1.94
C GLY A 35 11.91 13.51 -3.33
N SER A 36 11.64 12.21 -3.42
CA SER A 36 11.55 11.51 -4.71
C SER A 36 10.40 12.05 -5.57
N ALA A 37 9.26 12.41 -4.97
CA ALA A 37 8.14 13.00 -5.68
C ALA A 37 8.52 14.36 -6.31
N VAL A 38 9.22 15.22 -5.57
CA VAL A 38 9.67 16.52 -6.08
C VAL A 38 10.75 16.35 -7.16
N ILE A 39 11.72 15.48 -6.94
CA ILE A 39 12.82 15.22 -7.88
C ILE A 39 12.28 14.59 -9.17
N SER A 40 11.41 13.60 -9.06
CA SER A 40 10.82 12.96 -10.24
C SER A 40 9.99 13.94 -11.06
N PHE A 41 9.19 14.80 -10.40
CA PHE A 41 8.44 15.84 -11.09
C PHE A 41 9.37 16.81 -11.83
N ALA A 42 10.45 17.27 -11.20
CA ALA A 42 11.41 18.19 -11.81
C ALA A 42 12.10 17.55 -13.04
N ILE A 43 12.49 16.27 -12.95
CA ILE A 43 13.07 15.53 -14.08
C ILE A 43 12.07 15.39 -15.22
N ILE A 44 10.83 14.98 -14.92
CA ILE A 44 9.77 14.82 -15.92
C ILE A 44 9.46 16.14 -16.60
N ALA A 45 9.33 17.23 -15.83
CA ALA A 45 9.08 18.59 -16.36
C ALA A 45 10.22 19.06 -17.28
N ALA A 46 11.47 18.81 -16.91
CA ALA A 46 12.64 19.15 -17.74
C ALA A 46 12.69 18.34 -19.04
N LEU A 47 12.38 17.06 -19.00
CA LEU A 47 12.33 16.18 -20.18
C LEU A 47 11.15 16.53 -21.10
N ASP A 48 9.99 16.87 -20.53
CA ASP A 48 8.82 17.29 -21.30
C ASP A 48 9.07 18.65 -21.98
N SER A 49 9.63 19.63 -21.26
CA SER A 49 9.97 20.95 -21.83
C SER A 49 11.03 20.89 -22.94
N SER A 50 11.88 19.84 -22.93
CA SER A 50 12.84 19.59 -24.01
C SER A 50 12.23 18.84 -25.20
N GLY A 51 10.95 18.48 -25.15
CA GLY A 51 10.24 17.72 -26.19
C GLY A 51 10.63 16.24 -26.29
N MET A 52 11.33 15.71 -25.27
CA MET A 52 11.72 14.30 -25.24
C MET A 52 10.60 13.36 -24.77
N LEU A 53 9.65 13.87 -23.99
CA LEU A 53 8.49 13.09 -23.55
C LEU A 53 7.29 13.40 -24.44
N ILE A 54 6.85 12.39 -25.16
CA ILE A 54 5.65 12.46 -26.01
C ILE A 54 4.67 11.41 -25.47
N HIS A 55 3.46 11.85 -25.20
CA HIS A 55 2.34 11.03 -24.80
C HIS A 55 1.38 10.85 -25.97
N MET A 56 0.88 9.63 -26.16
CA MET A 56 -0.15 9.32 -27.16
C MET A 56 -1.54 9.51 -26.52
N ALA A 57 -2.04 10.75 -26.53
CA ALA A 57 -3.37 11.07 -26.05
C ALA A 57 -4.45 10.63 -27.05
N VAL A 58 -5.66 10.37 -26.54
CA VAL A 58 -6.83 10.14 -27.40
C VAL A 58 -7.20 11.47 -28.08
N ASP A 59 -7.40 11.42 -29.38
CA ASP A 59 -7.84 12.60 -30.17
C ASP A 59 -9.29 12.92 -29.82
N THR A 60 -9.47 13.96 -28.99
CA THR A 60 -10.78 14.44 -28.55
C THR A 60 -11.58 15.14 -29.65
N ASP A 61 -10.92 15.58 -30.73
CA ASP A 61 -11.56 16.24 -31.87
C ASP A 61 -11.97 15.24 -32.96
N SER A 62 -11.61 13.97 -32.81
CA SER A 62 -11.96 12.92 -33.77
C SER A 62 -13.47 12.67 -33.83
N ALA A 63 -13.99 12.36 -35.02
CA ALA A 63 -15.40 12.03 -35.21
C ALA A 63 -15.81 10.80 -34.35
N ALA A 64 -14.93 9.83 -34.18
CA ALA A 64 -15.18 8.65 -33.35
C ALA A 64 -15.31 8.99 -31.86
N PHE A 65 -14.54 9.95 -31.36
CA PHE A 65 -14.69 10.46 -29.99
C PHE A 65 -16.01 11.20 -29.79
N GLN A 66 -16.36 12.08 -30.73
CA GLN A 66 -17.61 12.85 -30.68
C GLN A 66 -18.85 11.93 -30.76
N GLU A 67 -18.78 10.86 -31.57
CA GLU A 67 -19.84 9.86 -31.64
C GLU A 67 -20.11 9.17 -30.29
N LEU A 68 -19.03 8.87 -29.52
CA LEU A 68 -19.18 8.32 -28.16
C LEU A 68 -19.81 9.31 -27.20
N ILE A 69 -19.49 10.61 -27.33
CA ILE A 69 -20.13 11.67 -26.54
C ILE A 69 -21.62 11.79 -26.88
N ASP A 70 -21.97 11.72 -28.17
CA ASP A 70 -23.37 11.78 -28.64
C ASP A 70 -24.17 10.56 -28.18
N GLN A 71 -23.50 9.40 -27.99
CA GLN A 71 -24.09 8.20 -27.37
C GLN A 71 -24.24 8.32 -25.84
N GLY A 72 -23.87 9.45 -25.24
CA GLY A 72 -23.98 9.71 -23.79
C GLY A 72 -22.81 9.18 -22.94
N VAL A 73 -21.71 8.75 -23.56
CA VAL A 73 -20.51 8.36 -22.84
C VAL A 73 -19.80 9.61 -22.33
N ARG A 74 -19.52 9.67 -21.04
CA ARG A 74 -18.83 10.85 -20.47
C ARG A 74 -17.37 10.92 -20.90
N PRO A 75 -16.83 12.12 -21.21
CA PRO A 75 -15.45 12.33 -21.67
C PRO A 75 -14.40 11.73 -20.74
N ASP A 76 -14.63 11.82 -19.42
CA ASP A 76 -13.72 11.32 -18.38
C ASP A 76 -13.59 9.79 -18.33
N VAL A 77 -14.51 9.08 -18.97
CA VAL A 77 -14.53 7.60 -19.03
C VAL A 77 -13.90 7.10 -20.34
N ILE A 78 -13.77 7.96 -21.35
CA ILE A 78 -13.19 7.59 -22.64
C ILE A 78 -11.66 7.57 -22.50
N SER A 79 -11.11 6.35 -22.48
CA SER A 79 -9.67 6.12 -22.41
C SER A 79 -9.24 5.13 -23.49
N HIS A 80 -7.98 5.19 -23.88
CA HIS A 80 -7.40 4.23 -24.83
C HIS A 80 -7.54 2.76 -24.38
N PHE A 81 -7.47 2.49 -23.08
CA PHE A 81 -7.64 1.13 -22.58
C PHE A 81 -9.05 0.59 -22.79
N ARG A 82 -10.02 1.46 -22.79
CA ARG A 82 -11.44 1.10 -22.97
C ARG A 82 -11.87 1.13 -24.42
N TYR A 83 -11.29 2.04 -25.21
CA TYR A 83 -11.57 2.26 -26.62
C TYR A 83 -10.25 2.30 -27.43
N PRO A 84 -9.62 1.13 -27.68
CA PRO A 84 -8.33 1.07 -28.33
C PRO A 84 -8.36 1.51 -29.81
N GLU A 85 -9.55 1.57 -30.41
CA GLU A 85 -9.81 1.95 -31.81
C GLU A 85 -9.78 3.47 -32.03
N LEU A 86 -9.84 4.28 -30.95
CA LEU A 86 -9.81 5.72 -31.08
C LEU A 86 -8.46 6.22 -31.62
N PRO A 87 -8.48 7.19 -32.57
CA PRO A 87 -7.26 7.81 -33.06
C PRO A 87 -6.51 8.51 -31.93
N ARG A 88 -5.20 8.57 -32.03
CA ARG A 88 -4.33 9.16 -31.03
C ARG A 88 -3.50 10.27 -31.63
N LEU A 89 -3.29 11.31 -30.85
CA LEU A 89 -2.40 12.41 -31.17
C LEU A 89 -1.18 12.37 -30.25
N ALA A 90 -0.04 12.73 -30.81
CA ALA A 90 1.20 12.87 -30.06
C ALA A 90 1.21 14.26 -29.41
N GLU A 91 1.10 14.29 -28.09
CA GLU A 91 1.10 15.53 -27.29
C GLU A 91 2.24 15.52 -26.28
N SER A 92 2.62 16.69 -25.77
CA SER A 92 3.47 16.80 -24.60
C SER A 92 2.73 16.32 -23.34
N LEU A 93 3.47 15.82 -22.36
CA LEU A 93 2.88 15.35 -21.11
C LEU A 93 2.18 16.50 -20.35
N PHE A 94 2.70 17.72 -20.51
CA PHE A 94 2.14 18.94 -19.95
C PHE A 94 1.72 19.92 -21.06
N PRO A 95 0.58 19.71 -21.74
CA PRO A 95 0.16 20.53 -22.88
C PRO A 95 -0.04 22.01 -22.54
N GLN A 96 -0.33 22.33 -21.27
CA GLN A 96 -0.47 23.69 -20.75
C GLN A 96 0.79 24.22 -20.07
N GLY A 97 1.90 23.48 -20.16
CA GLY A 97 3.16 23.79 -19.50
C GLY A 97 3.28 23.21 -18.08
N TRP A 98 4.53 22.99 -17.68
CA TRP A 98 4.84 22.41 -16.36
C TRP A 98 4.48 23.34 -15.19
N GLU A 99 4.48 24.66 -15.40
CA GLU A 99 4.09 25.65 -14.38
C GLU A 99 2.61 25.51 -14.01
N TYR A 100 1.75 25.36 -15.01
CA TYR A 100 0.32 25.10 -14.78
C TYR A 100 0.10 23.74 -14.07
N ALA A 101 0.84 22.70 -14.47
CA ALA A 101 0.77 21.41 -13.83
C ALA A 101 1.22 21.46 -12.36
N LEU A 102 2.27 22.24 -12.06
CA LEU A 102 2.74 22.45 -10.69
C LEU A 102 1.69 23.18 -9.85
N ASP A 103 1.16 24.28 -10.36
CA ASP A 103 0.14 25.10 -9.64
C ASP A 103 -1.13 24.29 -9.37
N ARG A 104 -1.59 23.51 -10.35
CA ARG A 104 -2.71 22.59 -10.21
C ARG A 104 -2.42 21.51 -9.17
N ASN A 105 -1.23 20.91 -9.16
CA ASN A 105 -0.85 19.89 -8.19
C ASN A 105 -0.72 20.46 -6.78
N ILE A 106 -0.17 21.67 -6.62
CA ILE A 106 -0.12 22.35 -5.32
C ILE A 106 -1.53 22.68 -4.84
N GLY A 107 -2.37 23.25 -5.71
CA GLY A 107 -3.78 23.51 -5.40
C GLY A 107 -4.55 22.26 -5.00
N PHE A 108 -4.34 21.16 -5.72
CA PHE A 108 -4.92 19.87 -5.40
C PHE A 108 -4.44 19.33 -4.05
N LEU A 109 -3.14 19.44 -3.76
CA LEU A 109 -2.54 18.98 -2.52
C LEU A 109 -3.06 19.80 -1.32
N VAL A 110 -3.13 21.13 -1.45
CA VAL A 110 -3.65 22.01 -0.39
C VAL A 110 -5.13 21.76 -0.12
N ASN A 111 -5.95 21.67 -1.17
CA ASN A 111 -7.38 21.41 -1.03
C ASN A 111 -7.66 20.01 -0.46
N ARG A 112 -6.94 18.99 -0.97
CA ARG A 112 -7.11 17.61 -0.49
C ARG A 112 -6.54 17.37 0.90
N MET A 113 -5.49 18.10 1.29
CA MET A 113 -4.97 18.03 2.65
C MET A 113 -5.99 18.50 3.66
N ASN A 114 -6.71 19.59 3.33
CA ASN A 114 -7.78 20.09 4.20
C ASN A 114 -8.96 19.11 4.31
N GLU A 115 -9.39 18.51 3.21
CA GLU A 115 -10.46 17.50 3.20
C GLU A 115 -10.05 16.18 3.85
N ARG A 116 -8.83 15.68 3.57
CA ARG A 116 -8.38 14.37 4.03
C ARG A 116 -7.79 14.38 5.43
N VAL A 117 -7.22 15.48 5.89
CA VAL A 117 -6.62 15.57 7.24
C VAL A 117 -7.59 16.15 8.26
N LEU A 118 -8.47 17.08 7.86
CA LEU A 118 -9.30 17.83 8.81
C LEU A 118 -10.82 17.52 8.74
N ALA A 119 -11.33 16.99 7.66
CA ALA A 119 -12.79 16.90 7.44
C ALA A 119 -13.30 15.58 6.85
N GLY A 120 -12.46 14.56 6.58
CA GLY A 120 -12.89 13.37 5.84
C GLY A 120 -12.87 12.06 6.63
N GLN A 121 -13.33 10.98 6.01
CA GLN A 121 -13.22 9.59 6.48
C GLN A 121 -11.78 9.17 6.83
N SER A 122 -10.79 9.90 6.32
CA SER A 122 -9.38 9.72 6.64
C SER A 122 -9.02 10.04 8.09
N ILE A 123 -9.83 10.82 8.84
CA ILE A 123 -9.61 11.02 10.28
C ILE A 123 -9.76 9.72 11.03
N GLU A 124 -10.77 8.91 10.71
CA GLU A 124 -10.97 7.59 11.33
C GLU A 124 -9.79 6.66 11.05
N THR A 125 -9.31 6.64 9.81
CA THR A 125 -8.14 5.84 9.41
C THR A 125 -6.86 6.33 10.09
N LEU A 126 -6.61 7.64 10.14
CA LEU A 126 -5.45 8.22 10.83
C LEU A 126 -5.52 7.99 12.34
N LEU A 127 -6.71 8.10 12.93
CA LEU A 127 -6.93 7.82 14.34
C LEU A 127 -6.70 6.34 14.64
N ALA A 128 -7.16 5.43 13.78
CA ALA A 128 -6.90 4.00 13.93
C ALA A 128 -5.39 3.69 13.87
N VAL A 129 -4.65 4.28 12.93
CA VAL A 129 -3.20 4.12 12.83
C VAL A 129 -2.51 4.64 14.10
N LEU A 130 -2.91 5.83 14.59
CA LEU A 130 -2.36 6.41 15.82
C LEU A 130 -2.62 5.49 17.03
N MET A 131 -3.83 4.96 17.16
CA MET A 131 -4.18 4.05 18.26
C MET A 131 -3.42 2.73 18.18
N PHE A 132 -3.21 2.16 17.00
CA PHE A 132 -2.39 0.96 16.81
C PHE A 132 -0.93 1.20 17.19
N VAL A 133 -0.34 2.32 16.77
CA VAL A 133 1.03 2.69 17.16
C VAL A 133 1.13 2.87 18.67
N MET A 134 0.17 3.55 19.28
CA MET A 134 0.13 3.74 20.74
C MET A 134 -0.02 2.41 21.48
N MET A 135 -0.88 1.52 21.00
CA MET A 135 -1.04 0.16 21.56
C MET A 135 0.28 -0.62 21.48
N GLY A 136 0.97 -0.57 20.34
CA GLY A 136 2.27 -1.21 20.16
C GLY A 136 3.33 -0.70 21.15
N ILE A 137 3.45 0.61 21.31
CA ILE A 137 4.38 1.23 22.25
C ILE A 137 4.05 0.85 23.71
N VAL A 138 2.77 0.81 24.07
CA VAL A 138 2.34 0.41 25.42
C VAL A 138 2.69 -1.05 25.68
N LEU A 139 2.43 -1.96 24.72
CA LEU A 139 2.78 -3.37 24.86
C LEU A 139 4.29 -3.59 24.97
N GLU A 140 5.09 -2.87 24.21
CA GLU A 140 6.55 -2.93 24.27
C GLU A 140 7.07 -2.42 25.64
N ARG A 141 6.55 -1.27 26.11
CA ARG A 141 6.95 -0.66 27.38
C ARG A 141 6.48 -1.38 28.63
N SER A 142 5.38 -2.12 28.54
CA SER A 142 4.78 -2.86 29.68
C SER A 142 5.50 -4.17 30.02
N LYS A 143 6.50 -4.58 29.24
CA LYS A 143 7.19 -5.89 29.35
C LYS A 143 6.29 -7.12 29.16
N ILE A 144 5.06 -6.93 28.72
CA ILE A 144 4.13 -8.04 28.41
C ILE A 144 4.74 -8.94 27.35
N ALA A 145 5.45 -8.39 26.36
CA ALA A 145 6.14 -9.13 25.33
C ALA A 145 7.19 -10.12 25.90
N ASP A 146 7.99 -9.65 26.87
CA ASP A 146 9.01 -10.46 27.55
C ASP A 146 8.39 -11.59 28.35
N GLU A 147 7.34 -11.28 29.12
CA GLU A 147 6.64 -12.26 29.95
C GLU A 147 5.92 -13.31 29.10
N LEU A 148 5.30 -12.88 27.99
CA LEU A 148 4.64 -13.78 27.05
C LEU A 148 5.66 -14.72 26.39
N LEU A 149 6.80 -14.20 25.91
CA LEU A 149 7.85 -15.00 25.32
C LEU A 149 8.42 -16.03 26.31
N THR A 150 8.74 -15.61 27.53
CA THR A 150 9.27 -16.50 28.56
C THR A 150 8.27 -17.55 29.00
N THR A 151 7.01 -17.22 29.07
CA THR A 151 5.93 -18.15 29.42
C THR A 151 5.71 -19.18 28.34
N MET A 152 5.62 -18.73 27.07
CA MET A 152 5.49 -19.64 25.92
C MET A 152 6.71 -20.54 25.75
N ALA A 153 7.91 -20.00 25.96
CA ALA A 153 9.13 -20.81 25.96
C ALA A 153 9.15 -21.90 27.07
N LYS A 154 8.52 -21.67 28.21
CA LYS A 154 8.34 -22.69 29.23
C LYS A 154 7.31 -23.75 28.85
N VAL A 155 6.22 -23.37 28.22
CA VAL A 155 5.13 -24.26 27.78
C VAL A 155 5.60 -25.16 26.64
N PHE A 156 6.24 -24.62 25.63
CA PHE A 156 6.70 -25.37 24.45
C PHE A 156 8.14 -25.84 24.54
N GLY A 157 8.92 -25.38 25.52
CA GLY A 157 10.33 -25.70 25.68
C GLY A 157 10.69 -27.20 25.70
N PRO A 158 9.86 -28.09 26.25
CA PRO A 158 10.10 -29.54 26.22
C PRO A 158 9.99 -30.18 24.82
N LEU A 159 9.37 -29.49 23.86
CA LEU A 159 9.19 -30.00 22.51
C LEU A 159 10.40 -29.71 21.62
N PRO A 160 10.75 -30.60 20.68
CA PRO A 160 11.74 -30.28 19.65
C PRO A 160 11.29 -29.05 18.89
N GLY A 161 12.17 -28.08 18.66
CA GLY A 161 11.78 -26.84 18.02
C GLY A 161 10.88 -25.91 18.83
N GLY A 162 10.50 -26.29 20.07
CA GLY A 162 9.47 -25.59 20.86
C GLY A 162 9.76 -24.12 21.12
N LEU A 163 11.02 -23.73 21.27
CA LEU A 163 11.39 -22.33 21.42
C LEU A 163 11.14 -21.54 20.13
N ALA A 164 11.44 -22.10 18.97
CA ALA A 164 11.18 -21.46 17.68
C ALA A 164 9.67 -21.34 17.41
N VAL A 165 8.88 -22.37 17.72
CA VAL A 165 7.41 -22.31 17.68
C VAL A 165 6.86 -21.22 18.61
N SER A 166 7.39 -21.10 19.83
CA SER A 166 7.03 -20.03 20.77
C SER A 166 7.25 -18.64 20.18
N ILE A 167 8.39 -18.47 19.49
CA ILE A 167 8.73 -17.19 18.84
C ILE A 167 7.75 -16.87 17.70
N VAL A 168 7.35 -17.86 16.89
CA VAL A 168 6.34 -17.66 15.85
C VAL A 168 5.00 -17.22 16.44
N ILE A 169 4.55 -17.89 17.49
CA ILE A 169 3.27 -17.57 18.15
C ILE A 169 3.33 -16.18 18.78
N VAL A 170 4.34 -15.90 19.60
CA VAL A 170 4.51 -14.62 20.26
C VAL A 170 4.75 -13.50 19.23
N GLY A 171 5.56 -13.78 18.22
CA GLY A 171 5.81 -12.85 17.11
C GLY A 171 4.52 -12.51 16.35
N ALA A 172 3.65 -13.47 16.08
CA ALA A 172 2.36 -13.23 15.46
C ALA A 172 1.47 -12.32 16.32
N PHE A 173 1.39 -12.54 17.63
CA PHE A 173 0.62 -11.69 18.54
C PHE A 173 1.20 -10.27 18.66
N LEU A 174 2.51 -10.15 18.85
CA LEU A 174 3.16 -8.85 18.94
C LEU A 174 3.10 -8.09 17.63
N ALA A 175 3.35 -8.76 16.53
CA ALA A 175 3.30 -8.18 15.20
C ALA A 175 1.90 -7.69 14.85
N ALA A 176 0.85 -8.47 15.16
CA ALA A 176 -0.54 -8.05 14.99
C ALA A 176 -0.89 -6.82 15.84
N SER A 177 -0.35 -6.73 17.07
CA SER A 177 -0.63 -5.59 17.96
C SER A 177 0.14 -4.32 17.60
N THR A 178 1.35 -4.42 17.04
CA THR A 178 2.18 -3.26 16.68
C THR A 178 1.93 -2.76 15.27
N GLY A 179 1.61 -3.65 14.35
CA GLY A 179 1.45 -3.34 12.91
C GLY A 179 2.73 -2.83 12.23
N ILE A 180 3.87 -2.81 12.93
CA ILE A 180 5.15 -2.27 12.46
C ILE A 180 6.19 -3.40 12.44
N VAL A 181 6.46 -3.94 11.26
CA VAL A 181 7.39 -5.08 11.08
C VAL A 181 8.78 -4.79 11.64
N GLY A 182 9.36 -3.64 11.27
CA GLY A 182 10.73 -3.31 11.66
C GLY A 182 10.94 -3.28 13.17
N ALA A 183 10.05 -2.64 13.90
CA ALA A 183 10.10 -2.58 15.37
C ALA A 183 9.95 -3.98 15.98
N THR A 184 9.00 -4.77 15.50
CA THR A 184 8.75 -6.13 16.01
C THR A 184 9.94 -7.05 15.77
N VAL A 185 10.52 -7.04 14.56
CA VAL A 185 11.70 -7.86 14.23
C VAL A 185 12.90 -7.49 15.11
N VAL A 186 13.16 -6.18 15.30
CA VAL A 186 14.25 -5.71 16.16
C VAL A 186 14.02 -6.12 17.61
N THR A 187 12.83 -5.88 18.15
CA THR A 187 12.50 -6.24 19.54
C THR A 187 12.61 -7.75 19.76
N MET A 188 12.00 -8.53 18.87
CA MET A 188 12.10 -10.01 18.94
C MET A 188 13.54 -10.49 18.75
N GLY A 189 14.32 -9.83 17.89
CA GLY A 189 15.74 -10.13 17.70
C GLY A 189 16.54 -9.92 18.98
N LEU A 190 16.33 -8.81 19.66
CA LEU A 190 17.04 -8.51 20.93
C LEU A 190 16.68 -9.50 22.06
N LEU A 191 15.41 -9.93 22.12
CA LEU A 191 14.91 -10.79 23.18
C LEU A 191 15.15 -12.29 22.90
N ALA A 192 14.83 -12.74 21.71
CA ALA A 192 14.77 -14.16 21.37
C ALA A 192 16.08 -14.69 20.80
N LEU A 193 16.81 -13.95 20.00
CA LEU A 193 18.03 -14.43 19.34
C LEU A 193 19.10 -14.93 20.33
N PRO A 194 19.45 -14.19 21.39
CA PRO A 194 20.44 -14.69 22.37
C PRO A 194 20.00 -15.99 23.05
N THR A 195 18.69 -16.13 23.28
CA THR A 195 18.12 -17.30 23.92
C THR A 195 18.14 -18.51 22.99
N MET A 196 17.80 -18.34 21.70
CA MET A 196 17.87 -19.40 20.69
C MET A 196 19.30 -19.91 20.51
N LEU A 197 20.27 -19.02 20.35
CA LEU A 197 21.67 -19.38 20.18
C LEU A 197 22.23 -20.13 21.40
N LYS A 198 21.86 -19.72 22.64
CA LYS A 198 22.23 -20.43 23.86
C LYS A 198 21.63 -21.82 23.95
N ASN A 199 20.47 -22.06 23.35
CA ASN A 199 19.80 -23.36 23.29
C ASN A 199 20.24 -24.21 22.09
N GLY A 200 21.29 -23.81 21.36
CA GLY A 200 21.90 -24.60 20.29
C GLY A 200 21.19 -24.52 18.93
N TYR A 201 20.29 -23.58 18.74
CA TYR A 201 19.70 -23.32 17.42
C TYR A 201 20.72 -22.71 16.46
N SER A 202 20.65 -23.08 15.17
CA SER A 202 21.51 -22.47 14.17
C SER A 202 21.21 -20.97 14.01
N PRO A 203 22.22 -20.13 13.73
CA PRO A 203 22.01 -18.72 13.51
C PRO A 203 21.01 -18.42 12.37
N GLU A 204 21.06 -19.23 11.29
CA GLU A 204 20.23 -19.09 10.12
C GLU A 204 18.75 -19.32 10.45
N LEU A 205 18.46 -20.43 11.18
CA LEU A 205 17.09 -20.72 11.61
C LEU A 205 16.60 -19.64 12.59
N SER A 206 17.43 -19.24 13.54
CA SER A 206 17.07 -18.25 14.56
C SER A 206 16.71 -16.90 13.94
N THR A 207 17.55 -16.38 13.06
CA THR A 207 17.31 -15.11 12.38
C THR A 207 16.13 -15.21 11.41
N GLY A 208 16.02 -16.32 10.69
CA GLY A 208 14.93 -16.56 9.75
C GLY A 208 13.55 -16.61 10.43
N VAL A 209 13.43 -17.35 11.53
CA VAL A 209 12.17 -17.43 12.30
C VAL A 209 11.78 -16.09 12.89
N ILE A 210 12.73 -15.35 13.47
CA ILE A 210 12.47 -14.02 14.03
C ILE A 210 12.01 -13.05 12.94
N ALA A 211 12.71 -13.00 11.81
CA ALA A 211 12.33 -12.13 10.70
C ALA A 211 10.96 -12.52 10.13
N ALA A 212 10.72 -13.80 9.89
CA ALA A 212 9.45 -14.31 9.37
C ALA A 212 8.28 -14.03 10.34
N SER A 213 8.45 -14.30 11.63
CA SER A 213 7.39 -14.05 12.62
C SER A 213 7.03 -12.57 12.75
N GLY A 214 8.02 -11.68 12.65
CA GLY A 214 7.79 -10.23 12.69
C GLY A 214 7.01 -9.70 11.48
N THR A 215 7.07 -10.36 10.32
CA THR A 215 6.29 -9.94 9.14
C THR A 215 4.80 -10.29 9.23
N LEU A 216 4.41 -11.23 10.09
CA LEU A 216 3.01 -11.65 10.26
C LEU A 216 2.09 -10.50 10.68
N GLY A 217 2.60 -9.46 11.33
CA GLY A 217 1.80 -8.32 11.79
C GLY A 217 1.22 -7.44 10.68
N GLN A 218 1.71 -7.58 9.47
CA GLN A 218 1.08 -6.89 8.34
C GLN A 218 -0.03 -7.71 7.67
N ILE A 219 -0.10 -8.99 8.00
CA ILE A 219 -1.04 -9.94 7.40
C ILE A 219 -2.14 -10.30 8.40
N ILE A 220 -1.76 -10.57 9.66
CA ILE A 220 -2.74 -10.91 10.69
C ILE A 220 -3.41 -9.64 11.22
N PRO A 221 -4.75 -9.55 11.18
CA PRO A 221 -5.47 -8.43 11.75
C PRO A 221 -5.28 -8.29 13.28
N PRO A 222 -5.25 -7.06 13.80
CA PRO A 222 -5.37 -5.76 13.14
C PRO A 222 -4.06 -5.30 12.50
N SER A 223 -4.12 -4.87 11.23
CA SER A 223 -2.95 -4.46 10.44
C SER A 223 -3.14 -3.05 9.89
N ILE A 224 -2.15 -2.19 10.09
CA ILE A 224 -2.13 -0.82 9.55
C ILE A 224 -2.15 -0.85 8.02
N VAL A 225 -1.43 -1.79 7.40
CA VAL A 225 -1.39 -1.92 5.94
C VAL A 225 -2.77 -2.26 5.38
N ILE A 226 -3.48 -3.19 6.01
CA ILE A 226 -4.84 -3.56 5.58
C ILE A 226 -5.81 -2.39 5.77
N VAL A 227 -5.66 -1.59 6.83
CA VAL A 227 -6.48 -0.37 7.04
C VAL A 227 -6.24 0.63 5.91
N LEU A 228 -4.98 0.94 5.60
CA LEU A 228 -4.63 1.90 4.55
C LEU A 228 -5.02 1.40 3.16
N LEU A 229 -4.73 0.15 2.84
CA LEU A 229 -5.13 -0.46 1.58
C LEU A 229 -6.65 -0.59 1.47
N GLY A 230 -7.32 -0.88 2.57
CA GLY A 230 -8.77 -1.01 2.60
C GLY A 230 -9.50 0.28 2.31
N THR A 231 -9.01 1.42 2.79
CA THR A 231 -9.58 2.72 2.45
C THR A 231 -9.36 3.05 0.97
N LEU A 232 -8.15 2.85 0.45
CA LEU A 232 -7.86 3.07 -0.97
C LEU A 232 -8.62 2.13 -1.89
N ALA A 233 -8.65 0.84 -1.56
CA ALA A 233 -9.37 -0.16 -2.34
C ALA A 233 -10.88 0.04 -2.27
N GLY A 234 -11.40 0.50 -1.14
CA GLY A 234 -12.81 0.83 -0.95
C GLY A 234 -13.25 1.96 -1.86
N ASP A 235 -12.49 3.05 -1.90
CA ASP A 235 -12.76 4.20 -2.77
C ASP A 235 -12.73 3.79 -4.26
N LEU A 236 -11.70 3.04 -4.66
CA LEU A 236 -11.57 2.56 -6.05
C LEU A 236 -12.68 1.58 -6.43
N TYR A 237 -13.04 0.67 -5.53
CA TYR A 237 -14.13 -0.29 -5.76
C TYR A 237 -15.47 0.42 -5.95
N SER A 238 -15.80 1.36 -5.04
CA SER A 238 -17.03 2.14 -5.14
C SER A 238 -17.08 2.93 -6.45
N ALA A 239 -16.02 3.63 -6.82
CA ALA A 239 -15.94 4.37 -8.09
C ALA A 239 -16.12 3.44 -9.31
N ALA A 240 -15.47 2.28 -9.31
CA ALA A 240 -15.57 1.31 -10.41
C ALA A 240 -16.98 0.73 -10.55
N GLN A 241 -17.68 0.49 -9.43
CA GLN A 241 -19.07 0.00 -9.47
C GLN A 241 -20.05 1.10 -9.92
N GLU A 242 -19.83 2.35 -9.51
CA GLU A 242 -20.60 3.48 -10.04
C GLU A 242 -20.47 3.62 -11.57
N ASP A 243 -19.25 3.48 -12.10
CA ASP A 243 -19.03 3.52 -13.53
C ASP A 243 -19.70 2.34 -14.27
N ARG A 244 -19.66 1.14 -13.68
CA ARG A 244 -20.38 -0.04 -14.24
C ARG A 244 -21.89 0.14 -14.24
N ALA A 245 -22.43 0.70 -13.16
CA ALA A 245 -23.86 0.98 -13.07
C ALA A 245 -24.32 1.96 -14.17
N LYS A 246 -23.57 3.02 -14.38
CA LYS A 246 -23.86 4.00 -15.46
C LYS A 246 -23.78 3.38 -16.84
N LEU A 247 -22.79 2.51 -17.08
CA LEU A 247 -22.66 1.78 -18.36
C LEU A 247 -23.82 0.78 -18.59
N ALA A 248 -24.40 0.24 -17.51
CA ALA A 248 -25.56 -0.63 -17.56
C ALA A 248 -26.90 0.14 -17.63
N GLY A 249 -26.87 1.48 -17.68
CA GLY A 249 -28.07 2.33 -17.72
C GLY A 249 -28.76 2.49 -16.35
N CYS A 250 -28.06 2.14 -15.25
CA CYS A 250 -28.56 2.34 -13.89
C CYS A 250 -28.13 3.69 -13.33
N ASN A 251 -28.92 4.26 -12.42
CA ASN A 251 -28.62 5.58 -11.85
C ASN A 251 -27.43 5.54 -10.87
N ASP A 252 -27.27 4.43 -10.16
CA ASP A 252 -26.25 4.24 -9.14
C ASP A 252 -25.82 2.77 -9.00
N ALA A 253 -24.70 2.55 -8.30
CA ALA A 253 -24.19 1.22 -8.04
C ALA A 253 -25.11 0.38 -7.14
N LEU A 254 -25.86 1.00 -6.23
CA LEU A 254 -26.80 0.33 -5.37
C LEU A 254 -27.94 -0.32 -6.18
N THR A 255 -28.48 0.41 -7.14
CA THR A 255 -29.52 -0.09 -8.06
C THR A 255 -29.01 -1.21 -8.96
N TYR A 256 -27.74 -1.13 -9.37
CA TYR A 256 -27.10 -2.12 -10.23
C TYR A 256 -26.76 -3.44 -9.51
N LEU A 257 -26.22 -3.35 -8.29
CA LEU A 257 -25.76 -4.50 -7.50
C LEU A 257 -26.85 -5.10 -6.60
N GLY A 258 -27.88 -4.29 -6.25
CA GLY A 258 -28.85 -4.65 -5.22
C GLY A 258 -28.33 -4.51 -3.78
N GLU A 259 -27.07 -4.11 -3.62
CA GLU A 259 -26.41 -3.87 -2.34
C GLU A 259 -25.43 -2.69 -2.44
N ALA A 260 -25.00 -2.15 -1.29
CA ALA A 260 -24.06 -1.05 -1.28
C ALA A 260 -22.69 -1.47 -1.81
N ALA A 261 -22.16 -0.73 -2.78
CA ALA A 261 -20.82 -0.94 -3.37
C ALA A 261 -19.71 -0.50 -2.41
N VAL A 262 -19.60 -1.12 -1.25
CA VAL A 262 -18.65 -0.76 -0.20
C VAL A 262 -17.74 -1.95 0.11
N LEU A 263 -16.43 -1.73 -0.03
CA LEU A 263 -15.42 -2.65 0.49
C LEU A 263 -14.92 -2.13 1.83
N SER A 264 -15.41 -2.72 2.93
CA SER A 264 -15.04 -2.26 4.27
C SER A 264 -13.69 -2.84 4.71
N VAL A 265 -12.96 -2.09 5.55
CA VAL A 265 -11.74 -2.58 6.23
C VAL A 265 -12.01 -3.85 7.04
N GLY A 266 -13.20 -3.95 7.65
CA GLY A 266 -13.64 -5.13 8.39
C GLY A 266 -13.73 -6.38 7.52
N THR A 267 -14.24 -6.26 6.30
CA THR A 267 -14.29 -7.38 5.32
C THR A 267 -12.88 -7.83 4.94
N LEU A 268 -11.96 -6.89 4.75
CA LEU A 268 -10.56 -7.20 4.45
C LEU A 268 -9.85 -7.86 5.64
N PHE A 269 -10.15 -7.46 6.86
CA PHE A 269 -9.65 -8.14 8.06
C PHE A 269 -10.12 -9.59 8.14
N GLN A 270 -11.40 -9.86 7.88
CA GLN A 270 -11.93 -11.22 7.85
C GLN A 270 -11.26 -12.06 6.74
N ALA A 271 -11.06 -11.48 5.57
CA ALA A 271 -10.40 -12.16 4.46
C ALA A 271 -8.92 -12.45 4.74
N ALA A 272 -8.20 -11.56 5.44
CA ALA A 272 -6.79 -11.70 5.75
C ALA A 272 -6.50 -12.65 6.94
N LEU A 273 -7.49 -12.87 7.81
CA LEU A 273 -7.32 -13.68 9.01
C LEU A 273 -6.92 -15.13 8.70
N LEU A 274 -7.62 -15.77 7.76
CA LEU A 274 -7.37 -17.17 7.40
C LEU A 274 -5.99 -17.37 6.75
N PRO A 275 -5.58 -16.60 5.74
CA PRO A 275 -4.22 -16.65 5.19
C PRO A 275 -3.14 -16.35 6.24
N GLY A 276 -3.38 -15.39 7.13
CA GLY A 276 -2.44 -15.04 8.20
C GLY A 276 -2.21 -16.18 9.20
N ILE A 277 -3.27 -16.82 9.66
CA ILE A 277 -3.18 -18.00 10.55
C ILE A 277 -2.51 -19.17 9.83
N LEU A 278 -2.86 -19.42 8.56
CA LEU A 278 -2.22 -20.47 7.77
C LEU A 278 -0.70 -20.25 7.64
N LEU A 279 -0.30 -19.00 7.37
CA LEU A 279 1.12 -18.66 7.26
C LEU A 279 1.85 -18.84 8.59
N ALA A 280 1.26 -18.40 9.71
CA ALA A 280 1.81 -18.62 11.04
C ALA A 280 1.97 -20.11 11.35
N PHE A 281 0.98 -20.93 10.98
CA PHE A 281 1.06 -22.38 11.11
C PHE A 281 2.19 -23.00 10.27
N LEU A 282 2.36 -22.55 9.03
CA LEU A 282 3.45 -23.02 8.16
C LEU A 282 4.83 -22.64 8.72
N TYR A 283 4.99 -21.45 9.29
CA TYR A 283 6.23 -21.05 9.95
C TYR A 283 6.50 -21.89 11.19
N ALA A 284 5.47 -22.14 12.01
CA ALA A 284 5.59 -23.00 13.17
C ALA A 284 5.92 -24.45 12.79
N ALA A 285 5.29 -24.98 11.74
CA ALA A 285 5.56 -26.32 11.23
C ALA A 285 6.98 -26.47 10.66
N TYR A 286 7.50 -25.43 10.00
CA TYR A 286 8.88 -25.42 9.51
C TYR A 286 9.89 -25.36 10.65
N ALA A 287 9.56 -24.65 11.73
CA ALA A 287 10.43 -24.45 12.88
C ALA A 287 10.44 -25.66 13.85
N PHE A 288 9.42 -26.53 13.77
CA PHE A 288 9.29 -27.78 14.55
C PHE A 288 10.14 -28.91 13.95
#